data_3214730ff9fc9c4d1115487edf0de3b4
#
_entry.id   3214730ff9fc9c4d1115487edf0de3b4
#
_cell.length_a   1.000
_cell.length_b   1.000
_cell.length_c   1.000
_cell.angle_alpha   90.00
_cell.angle_beta   90.00
_cell.angle_gamma   90.00
#
_symmetry.space_group_name_H-M   'P 1'
#
loop_
_entity.id
_entity.type
_entity.pdbx_description
1 polymer ?
#
loop_
_entity_poly.entity_id
_entity_poly.type
_entity_poly.pdbx_seq_one_letter_code
_entity_poly.pdbx_strand_id
1 'polypeptide(L)'
;VLGGTFPAIKTVGERVDNMIVKEAVAMKCAFGENPKRCYKDKCDSTRMSTAAFLRGALASARDYGARKAAANGDVTKMPAYNQKLEALLPVLDHTIPLKAHAHQANDIFTAIRIAKEFDVGLTLEHVTEGHLIVDELAKESNIPMAVGPSLTFASKFELQNTSWETPGVLAKAGCHVSIITDNSVIPQQYLPLCAGMAVKAGMDPFAALQAITINPAKHIGIADRVGSIEVGKDADLVLTDGCPFEVMTNVKAVLINGAVVSQK
;
A
#
# COMPACT_ATOMS: atom_id res chain seq x y z
N VAL A 1 -0.86 -14.23 7.05
CA VAL A 1 -0.35 -13.04 7.71
C VAL A 1 0.65 -12.33 6.80
N LEU A 2 1.72 -13.01 6.36
CA LEU A 2 2.68 -12.50 5.38
C LEU A 2 2.33 -13.03 3.99
N GLY A 3 2.35 -12.14 2.97
CA GLY A 3 1.86 -12.45 1.63
C GLY A 3 2.90 -12.39 0.51
N GLY A 4 4.14 -11.99 0.81
CA GLY A 4 5.22 -11.82 -0.16
C GLY A 4 5.51 -10.37 -0.52
N THR A 5 6.47 -10.16 -1.43
CA THR A 5 6.91 -8.85 -1.88
C THR A 5 6.11 -8.34 -3.08
N PHE A 6 5.99 -7.03 -3.21
CA PHE A 6 5.39 -6.35 -4.36
C PHE A 6 6.47 -5.74 -5.25
N PRO A 7 6.43 -5.93 -6.57
CA PRO A 7 7.13 -5.06 -7.52
C PRO A 7 6.27 -3.85 -7.89
N ALA A 8 6.92 -2.78 -8.36
CA ALA A 8 6.27 -1.73 -9.13
C ALA A 8 6.49 -2.00 -10.60
N ILE A 9 5.42 -1.96 -11.39
CA ILE A 9 5.45 -2.24 -12.84
C ILE A 9 4.74 -1.14 -13.63
N LYS A 10 5.14 -0.95 -14.88
CA LYS A 10 4.34 -0.27 -15.90
C LYS A 10 3.63 -1.30 -16.75
N THR A 11 2.35 -1.08 -17.05
CA THR A 11 1.51 -2.00 -17.80
C THR A 11 1.72 -1.89 -19.31
N VAL A 12 2.96 -1.79 -19.75
CA VAL A 12 3.39 -1.75 -21.14
C VAL A 12 4.60 -2.66 -21.34
N GLY A 13 4.58 -3.48 -22.38
CA GLY A 13 5.62 -4.46 -22.66
C GLY A 13 5.02 -5.85 -22.89
N GLU A 14 5.81 -6.77 -23.45
CA GLU A 14 5.41 -8.14 -23.75
C GLU A 14 5.76 -9.13 -22.63
N ARG A 15 6.73 -8.79 -21.81
CA ARG A 15 7.24 -9.63 -20.72
C ARG A 15 7.30 -8.83 -19.43
N VAL A 16 6.96 -9.47 -18.32
CA VAL A 16 6.99 -8.84 -17.00
C VAL A 16 8.37 -8.25 -16.65
N ASP A 17 9.45 -8.91 -17.10
CA ASP A 17 10.83 -8.44 -16.88
C ASP A 17 11.05 -7.02 -17.45
N ASN A 18 10.36 -6.67 -18.56
CA ASN A 18 10.46 -5.36 -19.19
C ASN A 18 9.48 -4.33 -18.62
N MET A 19 8.56 -4.76 -17.75
CA MET A 19 7.57 -3.91 -17.09
C MET A 19 8.05 -3.41 -15.74
N ILE A 20 9.04 -4.09 -15.12
CA ILE A 20 9.47 -3.81 -13.74
C ILE A 20 10.15 -2.45 -13.67
N VAL A 21 9.64 -1.59 -12.81
CA VAL A 21 10.22 -0.30 -12.42
C VAL A 21 11.08 -0.44 -11.17
N LYS A 22 10.61 -1.24 -10.21
CA LYS A 22 11.30 -1.56 -8.96
C LYS A 22 10.89 -2.96 -8.50
N GLU A 23 11.87 -3.83 -8.26
CA GLU A 23 11.63 -5.27 -7.99
C GLU A 23 10.93 -5.53 -6.66
N ALA A 24 11.25 -4.75 -5.62
CA ALA A 24 10.64 -4.88 -4.31
C ALA A 24 10.31 -3.49 -3.74
N VAL A 25 9.03 -3.20 -3.54
CA VAL A 25 8.57 -1.93 -2.96
C VAL A 25 8.01 -2.10 -1.55
N ALA A 26 7.57 -3.29 -1.17
CA ALA A 26 7.02 -3.57 0.15
C ALA A 26 6.88 -5.09 0.40
N MET A 27 6.80 -5.48 1.67
CA MET A 27 6.41 -6.82 2.12
C MET A 27 4.96 -6.81 2.60
N LYS A 28 4.07 -7.57 1.95
CA LYS A 28 2.67 -7.70 2.36
C LYS A 28 2.54 -8.32 3.74
N CYS A 29 1.77 -7.67 4.60
CA CYS A 29 1.16 -8.31 5.75
C CYS A 29 -0.34 -7.97 5.83
N ALA A 30 -1.10 -8.76 6.59
CA ALA A 30 -2.53 -8.56 6.70
C ALA A 30 -3.02 -8.81 8.13
N PHE A 31 -3.95 -7.96 8.56
CA PHE A 31 -4.69 -8.01 9.80
C PHE A 31 -6.18 -8.22 9.52
N GLY A 32 -7.00 -8.29 10.57
CA GLY A 32 -8.44 -8.35 10.45
C GLY A 32 -9.01 -9.69 9.97
N GLU A 33 -10.07 -9.62 9.19
CA GLU A 33 -10.86 -10.81 8.83
C GLU A 33 -10.21 -11.70 7.77
N ASN A 34 -9.45 -11.12 6.83
CA ASN A 34 -8.86 -11.88 5.74
C ASN A 34 -7.92 -13.00 6.23
N PRO A 35 -6.90 -12.75 7.08
CA PRO A 35 -6.05 -13.81 7.59
C PRO A 35 -6.83 -14.82 8.45
N LYS A 36 -7.79 -14.36 9.25
CA LYS A 36 -8.66 -15.24 10.05
C LYS A 36 -9.43 -16.23 9.18
N ARG A 37 -10.02 -15.76 8.08
CA ARG A 37 -10.80 -16.61 7.17
C ARG A 37 -9.92 -17.56 6.37
N CYS A 38 -8.81 -17.05 5.81
CA CYS A 38 -7.95 -17.83 4.91
C CYS A 38 -7.15 -18.93 5.64
N TYR A 39 -6.91 -18.77 6.93
CA TYR A 39 -6.06 -19.69 7.70
C TYR A 39 -6.79 -20.42 8.83
N LYS A 40 -8.12 -20.34 8.88
CA LYS A 40 -8.96 -20.94 9.93
C LYS A 40 -8.69 -22.43 10.20
N ASP A 41 -8.31 -23.17 9.15
CA ASP A 41 -8.05 -24.61 9.24
C ASP A 41 -6.56 -24.94 9.50
N LYS A 42 -5.70 -23.93 9.60
CA LYS A 42 -4.26 -24.11 9.75
C LYS A 42 -3.69 -23.58 11.07
N CYS A 43 -4.41 -22.72 11.74
CA CYS A 43 -4.00 -22.13 13.02
C CYS A 43 -5.19 -21.47 13.72
N ASP A 44 -5.01 -21.14 15.00
CA ASP A 44 -5.98 -20.34 15.76
C ASP A 44 -6.17 -18.98 15.10
N SER A 45 -7.37 -18.74 14.57
CA SER A 45 -7.65 -17.60 13.70
C SER A 45 -8.28 -16.46 14.49
N THR A 46 -7.48 -15.77 15.31
CA THR A 46 -7.86 -14.56 16.04
C THR A 46 -7.01 -13.37 15.62
N ARG A 47 -7.43 -12.15 16.00
CA ARG A 47 -6.57 -10.95 15.85
C ARG A 47 -5.29 -11.07 16.66
N MET A 48 -5.37 -11.69 17.84
CA MET A 48 -4.20 -11.94 18.71
C MET A 48 -3.21 -12.89 18.05
N SER A 49 -3.66 -14.02 17.50
CA SER A 49 -2.76 -14.95 16.80
C SER A 49 -2.17 -14.33 15.54
N THR A 50 -2.92 -13.52 14.78
CA THR A 50 -2.40 -12.78 13.63
C THR A 50 -1.22 -11.88 14.03
N ALA A 51 -1.37 -11.12 15.10
CA ALA A 51 -0.29 -10.26 15.62
C ALA A 51 0.90 -11.09 16.13
N ALA A 52 0.66 -12.21 16.80
CA ALA A 52 1.70 -13.12 17.29
C ALA A 52 2.52 -13.75 16.15
N PHE A 53 1.85 -14.18 15.08
CA PHE A 53 2.53 -14.74 13.90
C PHE A 53 3.44 -13.73 13.20
N LEU A 54 3.00 -12.47 13.05
CA LEU A 54 3.85 -11.45 12.45
C LEU A 54 5.07 -11.16 13.33
N ARG A 55 4.87 -11.01 14.65
CA ARG A 55 5.98 -10.84 15.60
C ARG A 55 6.97 -12.01 15.56
N GLY A 56 6.45 -13.24 15.57
CA GLY A 56 7.27 -14.44 15.51
C GLY A 56 8.11 -14.54 14.23
N ALA A 57 7.53 -14.13 13.08
CA ALA A 57 8.25 -14.12 11.82
C ALA A 57 9.36 -13.05 11.80
N LEU A 58 9.08 -11.83 12.26
CA LEU A 58 10.08 -10.75 12.35
C LEU A 58 11.19 -11.08 13.35
N ALA A 59 10.84 -11.63 14.53
CA ALA A 59 11.83 -12.06 15.53
C ALA A 59 12.75 -13.16 14.98
N SER A 60 12.17 -14.16 14.30
CA SER A 60 12.95 -15.25 13.67
C SER A 60 13.86 -14.73 12.55
N ALA A 61 13.38 -13.77 11.75
CA ALA A 61 14.20 -13.17 10.70
C ALA A 61 15.34 -12.32 11.29
N ARG A 62 15.09 -11.60 12.37
CA ARG A 62 16.12 -10.81 13.09
C ARG A 62 17.22 -11.73 13.66
N ASP A 63 16.84 -12.83 14.32
CA ASP A 63 17.80 -13.81 14.83
C ASP A 63 18.59 -14.48 13.69
N TYR A 64 17.92 -14.83 12.60
CA TYR A 64 18.55 -15.38 11.42
C TYR A 64 19.57 -14.40 10.79
N GLY A 65 19.19 -13.13 10.63
CA GLY A 65 20.07 -12.08 10.11
C GLY A 65 21.29 -11.85 11.01
N ALA A 66 21.09 -11.84 12.34
CA ALA A 66 22.16 -11.70 13.32
C ALA A 66 23.17 -12.87 13.23
N ARG A 67 22.67 -14.10 13.06
CA ARG A 67 23.55 -15.27 12.86
C ARG A 67 24.32 -15.22 11.53
N LYS A 68 23.68 -14.75 10.46
CA LYS A 68 24.38 -14.51 9.17
C LYS A 68 25.51 -13.50 9.34
N ALA A 69 25.23 -12.37 9.97
CA ALA A 69 26.22 -11.33 10.20
C ALA A 69 27.39 -11.84 11.07
N ALA A 70 27.09 -12.59 12.15
CA ALA A 70 28.11 -13.16 13.04
C ALA A 70 29.00 -14.21 12.36
N ALA A 71 28.52 -14.88 11.29
CA ALA A 71 29.31 -15.82 10.52
C ALA A 71 30.44 -15.13 9.73
N ASN A 72 30.33 -13.84 9.46
CA ASN A 72 31.36 -13.01 8.80
C ASN A 72 31.99 -13.68 7.55
N GLY A 73 31.14 -14.28 6.70
CA GLY A 73 31.55 -14.99 5.47
C GLY A 73 32.05 -16.44 5.66
N ASP A 74 32.18 -16.91 6.91
CA ASP A 74 32.54 -18.30 7.20
C ASP A 74 31.34 -19.22 6.91
N VAL A 75 31.39 -19.94 5.80
CA VAL A 75 30.29 -20.82 5.36
C VAL A 75 29.97 -21.93 6.34
N THR A 76 30.94 -22.34 7.20
CA THR A 76 30.73 -23.39 8.21
C THR A 76 29.89 -22.93 9.39
N LYS A 77 29.80 -21.61 9.58
CA LYS A 77 29.02 -20.93 10.64
C LYS A 77 27.72 -20.32 10.14
N MET A 78 27.51 -20.30 8.81
CA MET A 78 26.28 -19.76 8.23
C MET A 78 25.07 -20.59 8.66
N PRO A 79 23.95 -19.91 9.05
CA PRO A 79 22.71 -20.64 9.29
C PRO A 79 22.22 -21.30 7.99
N ALA A 80 21.50 -22.42 8.10
CA ALA A 80 20.88 -23.05 6.94
C ALA A 80 19.98 -22.03 6.21
N TYR A 81 20.07 -22.01 4.86
CA TYR A 81 19.28 -21.10 4.04
C TYR A 81 17.78 -21.26 4.30
N ASN A 82 17.11 -20.16 4.54
CA ASN A 82 15.68 -20.11 4.74
C ASN A 82 15.06 -18.96 3.92
N GLN A 83 14.46 -19.32 2.78
CA GLN A 83 13.87 -18.35 1.85
C GLN A 83 12.86 -17.39 2.50
N LYS A 84 12.05 -17.86 3.47
CA LYS A 84 11.05 -17.04 4.14
C LYS A 84 11.70 -15.99 5.04
N LEU A 85 12.79 -16.32 5.70
CA LEU A 85 13.52 -15.41 6.57
C LEU A 85 14.37 -14.45 5.74
N GLU A 86 15.01 -14.92 4.65
CA GLU A 86 15.72 -14.05 3.70
C GLU A 86 14.80 -12.95 3.14
N ALA A 87 13.57 -13.29 2.77
CA ALA A 87 12.61 -12.33 2.23
C ALA A 87 12.19 -11.24 3.24
N LEU A 88 12.43 -11.43 4.54
CA LEU A 88 12.13 -10.46 5.60
C LEU A 88 13.34 -9.59 5.98
N LEU A 89 14.56 -9.95 5.58
CA LEU A 89 15.75 -9.14 5.89
C LEU A 89 15.63 -7.71 5.32
N PRO A 90 15.15 -7.50 4.07
CA PRO A 90 14.94 -6.15 3.54
C PRO A 90 13.94 -5.29 4.32
N VAL A 91 13.06 -5.90 5.10
CA VAL A 91 12.15 -5.18 6.02
C VAL A 91 12.92 -4.70 7.24
N LEU A 92 13.76 -5.57 7.80
CA LEU A 92 14.54 -5.30 9.02
C LEU A 92 15.70 -4.32 8.79
N ASP A 93 16.22 -4.24 7.57
CA ASP A 93 17.27 -3.28 7.17
C ASP A 93 16.71 -1.99 6.55
N HIS A 94 15.39 -1.77 6.64
CA HIS A 94 14.67 -0.60 6.15
C HIS A 94 14.69 -0.41 4.62
N THR A 95 15.12 -1.41 3.84
CA THR A 95 15.11 -1.33 2.36
C THR A 95 13.69 -1.25 1.82
N ILE A 96 12.75 -2.00 2.43
CA ILE A 96 11.32 -1.97 2.09
C ILE A 96 10.45 -1.93 3.36
N PRO A 97 9.29 -1.27 3.34
CA PRO A 97 8.34 -1.28 4.45
C PRO A 97 7.50 -2.55 4.51
N LEU A 98 6.87 -2.79 5.66
CA LEU A 98 5.66 -3.62 5.73
C LEU A 98 4.50 -2.87 5.09
N LYS A 99 3.73 -3.55 4.23
CA LYS A 99 2.49 -3.06 3.61
C LYS A 99 1.31 -3.76 4.28
N ALA A 100 0.69 -3.07 5.24
CA ALA A 100 -0.28 -3.66 6.16
C ALA A 100 -1.72 -3.42 5.73
N HIS A 101 -2.43 -4.49 5.34
CA HIS A 101 -3.88 -4.51 5.19
C HIS A 101 -4.52 -4.40 6.58
N ALA A 102 -5.25 -3.31 6.84
CA ALA A 102 -5.96 -3.07 8.08
C ALA A 102 -7.15 -2.13 7.86
N HIS A 103 -8.35 -2.57 8.19
CA HIS A 103 -9.58 -1.78 8.07
C HIS A 103 -9.97 -1.10 9.37
N GLN A 104 -10.01 -1.85 10.47
CA GLN A 104 -10.50 -1.39 11.77
C GLN A 104 -9.41 -0.71 12.60
N ALA A 105 -9.81 0.22 13.45
CA ALA A 105 -8.93 1.00 14.32
C ALA A 105 -7.97 0.12 15.15
N ASN A 106 -8.46 -0.95 15.74
CA ASN A 106 -7.66 -1.89 16.52
C ASN A 106 -6.59 -2.62 15.70
N ASP A 107 -6.89 -2.98 14.44
CA ASP A 107 -5.95 -3.61 13.50
C ASP A 107 -4.90 -2.60 13.00
N ILE A 108 -5.32 -1.36 12.71
CA ILE A 108 -4.44 -0.25 12.32
C ILE A 108 -3.42 0.02 13.43
N PHE A 109 -3.87 0.23 14.67
CA PHE A 109 -2.95 0.46 15.79
C PHE A 109 -2.08 -0.76 16.12
N THR A 110 -2.55 -1.97 15.87
CA THR A 110 -1.74 -3.18 16.03
C THR A 110 -0.61 -3.22 15.00
N ALA A 111 -0.87 -2.85 13.75
CA ALA A 111 0.15 -2.75 12.70
C ALA A 111 1.21 -1.70 13.07
N ILE A 112 0.79 -0.49 13.49
CA ILE A 112 1.69 0.59 13.92
C ILE A 112 2.54 0.15 15.10
N ARG A 113 1.93 -0.48 16.11
CA ARG A 113 2.65 -0.96 17.30
C ARG A 113 3.73 -1.99 16.95
N ILE A 114 3.43 -2.95 16.07
CA ILE A 114 4.41 -3.97 15.65
C ILE A 114 5.53 -3.33 14.83
N ALA A 115 5.23 -2.40 13.93
CA ALA A 115 6.25 -1.71 13.18
C ALA A 115 7.22 -0.94 14.10
N LYS A 116 6.70 -0.23 15.11
CA LYS A 116 7.52 0.45 16.14
C LYS A 116 8.32 -0.52 17.00
N GLU A 117 7.73 -1.66 17.40
CA GLU A 117 8.38 -2.70 18.22
C GLU A 117 9.61 -3.30 17.52
N PHE A 118 9.56 -3.45 16.21
CA PHE A 118 10.64 -4.02 15.43
C PHE A 118 11.50 -2.98 14.73
N ASP A 119 11.16 -1.69 14.88
CA ASP A 119 11.81 -0.57 14.18
C ASP A 119 11.85 -0.79 12.67
N VAL A 120 10.68 -1.01 12.05
CA VAL A 120 10.56 -1.24 10.60
C VAL A 120 9.64 -0.21 9.94
N GLY A 121 9.89 0.07 8.67
CA GLY A 121 9.01 0.92 7.87
C GLY A 121 7.62 0.30 7.73
N LEU A 122 6.59 1.16 7.65
CA LEU A 122 5.19 0.76 7.53
C LEU A 122 4.46 1.60 6.51
N THR A 123 3.60 0.97 5.71
CA THR A 123 2.49 1.60 5.00
C THR A 123 1.18 0.94 5.41
N LEU A 124 0.10 1.72 5.45
CA LEU A 124 -1.22 1.24 5.81
C LEU A 124 -2.14 1.19 4.59
N GLU A 125 -2.85 0.07 4.45
CA GLU A 125 -3.79 -0.14 3.35
C GLU A 125 -5.21 -0.24 3.88
N HIS A 126 -6.14 0.32 3.13
CA HIS A 126 -7.57 0.42 3.40
C HIS A 126 -7.92 1.51 4.40
N VAL A 127 -7.45 1.43 5.63
CA VAL A 127 -7.66 2.45 6.69
C VAL A 127 -9.14 2.88 6.79
N THR A 128 -10.06 1.91 6.66
CA THR A 128 -11.51 2.16 6.53
C THR A 128 -12.08 2.98 7.69
N GLU A 129 -11.63 2.72 8.92
CA GLU A 129 -12.03 3.47 10.11
C GLU A 129 -11.11 4.66 10.42
N GLY A 130 -10.27 5.10 9.47
CA GLY A 130 -9.29 6.16 9.68
C GLY A 130 -9.93 7.50 10.11
N HIS A 131 -11.11 7.84 9.59
CA HIS A 131 -11.84 9.04 9.99
C HIS A 131 -12.32 9.03 11.44
N LEU A 132 -12.51 7.84 12.04
CA LEU A 132 -12.92 7.68 13.44
C LEU A 132 -11.75 7.88 14.43
N ILE A 133 -10.51 7.80 13.93
CA ILE A 133 -9.29 7.84 14.75
C ILE A 133 -8.27 8.85 14.20
N VAL A 134 -8.76 9.88 13.49
CA VAL A 134 -7.92 10.83 12.76
C VAL A 134 -6.92 11.55 13.66
N ASP A 135 -7.29 11.94 14.87
CA ASP A 135 -6.41 12.64 15.80
C ASP A 135 -5.19 11.81 16.21
N GLU A 136 -5.35 10.49 16.29
CA GLU A 136 -4.24 9.59 16.57
C GLU A 136 -3.41 9.31 15.31
N LEU A 137 -4.06 9.16 14.14
CA LEU A 137 -3.34 8.96 12.89
C LEU A 137 -2.55 10.20 12.44
N ALA A 138 -3.00 11.40 12.80
CA ALA A 138 -2.27 12.64 12.55
C ALA A 138 -0.90 12.68 13.26
N LYS A 139 -0.77 11.99 14.41
CA LYS A 139 0.50 11.84 15.14
C LYS A 139 1.46 10.87 14.42
N GLU A 140 0.94 10.06 13.51
CA GLU A 140 1.66 9.09 12.69
C GLU A 140 1.67 9.51 11.21
N SER A 141 1.61 10.81 10.92
CA SER A 141 1.49 11.37 9.57
C SER A 141 2.65 11.01 8.62
N ASN A 142 3.77 10.52 9.15
CA ASN A 142 4.89 9.96 8.40
C ASN A 142 4.61 8.57 7.82
N ILE A 143 3.54 7.88 8.26
CA ILE A 143 3.13 6.58 7.72
C ILE A 143 2.22 6.82 6.52
N PRO A 144 2.61 6.41 5.29
CA PRO A 144 1.73 6.54 4.13
C PRO A 144 0.49 5.65 4.26
N MET A 145 -0.66 6.20 3.85
CA MET A 145 -1.97 5.54 3.97
C MET A 145 -2.65 5.47 2.60
N ALA A 146 -3.00 4.27 2.15
CA ALA A 146 -3.79 4.04 0.94
C ALA A 146 -5.23 3.71 1.34
N VAL A 147 -6.15 4.64 1.09
CA VAL A 147 -7.55 4.58 1.55
C VAL A 147 -8.44 4.00 0.45
N GLY A 148 -9.22 3.00 0.80
CA GLY A 148 -10.15 2.31 -0.10
C GLY A 148 -10.12 0.78 0.06
N PRO A 149 -10.99 0.04 -0.66
CA PRO A 149 -11.97 0.49 -1.66
C PRO A 149 -13.19 1.14 -1.01
N SER A 150 -13.70 2.24 -1.59
CA SER A 150 -14.88 2.94 -1.04
C SER A 150 -16.12 2.83 -1.96
N LEU A 151 -15.94 2.51 -3.26
CA LEU A 151 -17.02 2.28 -4.21
C LEU A 151 -17.48 0.81 -4.16
N THR A 152 -17.84 0.34 -2.99
CA THR A 152 -18.29 -1.03 -2.75
C THR A 152 -19.26 -1.08 -1.57
N PHE A 153 -19.96 -2.20 -1.41
CA PHE A 153 -20.80 -2.44 -0.23
C PHE A 153 -20.00 -3.12 0.89
N ALA A 154 -20.48 -3.00 2.11
CA ALA A 154 -19.87 -3.63 3.28
C ALA A 154 -20.07 -5.15 3.26
N SER A 155 -19.30 -5.87 2.46
CA SER A 155 -19.34 -7.33 2.33
C SER A 155 -18.80 -8.09 3.54
N LYS A 156 -18.12 -7.38 4.46
CA LYS A 156 -17.56 -7.89 5.72
C LYS A 156 -17.84 -6.90 6.85
N PHE A 157 -17.84 -7.36 8.08
CA PHE A 157 -18.05 -6.51 9.25
C PHE A 157 -17.00 -5.38 9.34
N GLU A 158 -15.75 -5.66 9.02
CA GLU A 158 -14.67 -4.66 9.05
C GLU A 158 -14.83 -3.52 8.03
N LEU A 159 -15.81 -3.59 7.12
CA LEU A 159 -16.15 -2.57 6.12
C LEU A 159 -17.38 -1.73 6.51
N GLN A 160 -18.05 -2.03 7.62
CA GLN A 160 -19.32 -1.37 7.99
C GLN A 160 -19.20 0.15 8.14
N ASN A 161 -18.01 0.66 8.48
CA ASN A 161 -17.73 2.08 8.67
C ASN A 161 -17.04 2.71 7.44
N THR A 162 -17.20 2.12 6.25
CA THR A 162 -16.68 2.70 5.00
C THR A 162 -17.32 4.08 4.76
N SER A 163 -16.49 5.10 4.53
CA SER A 163 -16.95 6.47 4.26
C SER A 163 -16.14 7.10 3.13
N TRP A 164 -16.82 7.89 2.30
CA TRP A 164 -16.19 8.73 1.28
C TRP A 164 -15.40 9.91 1.90
N GLU A 165 -15.70 10.26 3.14
CA GLU A 165 -15.01 11.34 3.86
C GLU A 165 -13.61 10.94 4.31
N THR A 166 -13.35 9.64 4.51
CA THR A 166 -12.09 9.15 5.09
C THR A 166 -10.83 9.72 4.44
N PRO A 167 -10.68 9.72 3.09
CA PRO A 167 -9.48 10.28 2.46
C PRO A 167 -9.33 11.78 2.75
N GLY A 168 -10.43 12.53 2.67
CA GLY A 168 -10.43 14.00 2.89
C GLY A 168 -10.11 14.38 4.32
N VAL A 169 -10.70 13.68 5.30
CA VAL A 169 -10.47 13.90 6.74
C VAL A 169 -9.00 13.65 7.09
N LEU A 170 -8.44 12.54 6.62
CA LEU A 170 -7.04 12.21 6.85
C LEU A 170 -6.08 13.18 6.17
N ALA A 171 -6.34 13.55 4.90
CA ALA A 171 -5.52 14.53 4.19
C ALA A 171 -5.53 15.89 4.87
N LYS A 172 -6.70 16.37 5.33
CA LYS A 172 -6.85 17.63 6.08
C LYS A 172 -6.07 17.61 7.41
N ALA A 173 -5.94 16.43 8.03
CA ALA A 173 -5.16 16.23 9.25
C ALA A 173 -3.64 16.12 8.98
N GLY A 174 -3.18 16.26 7.73
CA GLY A 174 -1.77 16.21 7.35
C GLY A 174 -1.23 14.81 7.08
N CYS A 175 -2.08 13.78 7.06
CA CYS A 175 -1.66 12.43 6.70
C CYS A 175 -1.33 12.34 5.20
N HIS A 176 -0.34 11.50 4.86
CA HIS A 176 -0.01 11.19 3.48
C HIS A 176 -0.99 10.16 2.90
N VAL A 177 -1.97 10.65 2.14
CA VAL A 177 -3.10 9.85 1.64
C VAL A 177 -2.96 9.52 0.16
N SER A 178 -3.15 8.24 -0.18
CA SER A 178 -3.43 7.75 -1.52
C SER A 178 -4.85 7.17 -1.56
N ILE A 179 -5.52 7.21 -2.72
CA ILE A 179 -6.82 6.57 -2.94
C ILE A 179 -6.59 5.30 -3.77
N ILE A 180 -7.20 4.18 -3.37
CA ILE A 180 -7.06 2.89 -4.03
C ILE A 180 -8.40 2.25 -4.38
N THR A 181 -8.40 1.42 -5.42
CA THR A 181 -9.54 0.61 -5.84
C THR A 181 -9.52 -0.79 -5.25
N ASP A 182 -8.34 -1.26 -4.79
CA ASP A 182 -8.11 -2.66 -4.42
C ASP A 182 -8.57 -3.61 -5.54
N ASN A 183 -8.15 -3.30 -6.78
CA ASN A 183 -8.54 -4.09 -7.96
C ASN A 183 -8.23 -5.58 -7.70
N SER A 184 -9.17 -6.43 -7.86
CA SER A 184 -10.44 -6.47 -8.59
C SER A 184 -11.71 -6.16 -7.75
N VAL A 185 -11.58 -5.64 -6.52
CA VAL A 185 -12.78 -5.24 -5.72
C VAL A 185 -13.51 -4.11 -6.42
N ILE A 186 -12.81 -3.06 -6.83
CA ILE A 186 -13.29 -2.03 -7.76
C ILE A 186 -12.39 -2.10 -8.99
N PRO A 187 -12.94 -2.21 -10.22
CA PRO A 187 -12.13 -2.16 -11.43
C PRO A 187 -11.25 -0.91 -11.49
N GLN A 188 -9.98 -1.08 -11.88
CA GLN A 188 -8.95 -0.04 -11.85
C GLN A 188 -9.34 1.25 -12.58
N GLN A 189 -10.10 1.16 -13.67
CA GLN A 189 -10.56 2.32 -14.45
C GLN A 189 -11.45 3.28 -13.66
N TYR A 190 -12.02 2.86 -12.53
CA TYR A 190 -12.84 3.71 -11.66
C TYR A 190 -12.05 4.45 -10.58
N LEU A 191 -10.71 4.41 -10.62
CA LEU A 191 -9.88 5.17 -9.67
C LEU A 191 -10.18 6.69 -9.70
N PRO A 192 -10.31 7.35 -10.87
CA PRO A 192 -10.70 8.76 -10.91
C PRO A 192 -12.08 9.02 -10.31
N LEU A 193 -13.04 8.12 -10.51
CA LEU A 193 -14.37 8.21 -9.91
C LEU A 193 -14.30 8.10 -8.37
N CYS A 194 -13.47 7.22 -7.83
CA CYS A 194 -13.24 7.13 -6.38
C CYS A 194 -12.70 8.45 -5.82
N ALA A 195 -11.77 9.11 -6.53
CA ALA A 195 -11.26 10.43 -6.16
C ALA A 195 -12.36 11.50 -6.26
N GLY A 196 -13.18 11.50 -7.31
CA GLY A 196 -14.32 12.41 -7.47
C GLY A 196 -15.35 12.27 -6.35
N MET A 197 -15.61 11.05 -5.89
CA MET A 197 -16.51 10.81 -4.75
C MET A 197 -15.91 11.32 -3.43
N ALA A 198 -14.59 11.24 -3.24
CA ALA A 198 -13.92 11.84 -2.09
C ALA A 198 -14.00 13.39 -2.14
N VAL A 199 -13.87 13.99 -3.33
CA VAL A 199 -14.08 15.45 -3.53
C VAL A 199 -15.51 15.83 -3.19
N LYS A 200 -16.52 15.09 -3.67
CA LYS A 200 -17.93 15.30 -3.35
C LYS A 200 -18.16 15.22 -1.82
N ALA A 201 -17.41 14.39 -1.11
CA ALA A 201 -17.48 14.24 0.33
C ALA A 201 -16.63 15.28 1.11
N GLY A 202 -16.05 16.28 0.42
CA GLY A 202 -15.37 17.42 1.02
C GLY A 202 -13.83 17.39 0.97
N MET A 203 -13.23 16.45 0.25
CA MET A 203 -11.80 16.47 -0.01
C MET A 203 -11.45 17.61 -0.97
N ASP A 204 -10.32 18.29 -0.72
CA ASP A 204 -9.79 19.29 -1.66
C ASP A 204 -9.50 18.63 -3.02
N PRO A 205 -9.95 19.22 -4.16
CA PRO A 205 -9.79 18.61 -5.48
C PRO A 205 -8.31 18.40 -5.87
N PHE A 206 -7.42 19.31 -5.49
CA PHE A 206 -6.00 19.16 -5.79
C PHE A 206 -5.35 18.07 -4.93
N ALA A 207 -5.73 17.98 -3.65
CA ALA A 207 -5.32 16.88 -2.79
C ALA A 207 -5.83 15.53 -3.30
N ALA A 208 -7.05 15.46 -3.86
CA ALA A 208 -7.58 14.25 -4.48
C ALA A 208 -6.81 13.85 -5.75
N LEU A 209 -6.40 14.83 -6.57
CA LEU A 209 -5.53 14.58 -7.72
C LEU A 209 -4.17 14.04 -7.27
N GLN A 210 -3.56 14.63 -6.26
CA GLN A 210 -2.33 14.14 -5.68
C GLN A 210 -2.47 12.73 -5.11
N ALA A 211 -3.63 12.41 -4.51
CA ALA A 211 -3.92 11.11 -3.91
C ALA A 211 -4.05 9.96 -4.94
N ILE A 212 -4.18 10.25 -6.23
CA ILE A 212 -4.18 9.25 -7.31
C ILE A 212 -2.98 9.37 -8.25
N THR A 213 -2.04 10.27 -7.96
CA THR A 213 -0.85 10.51 -8.80
C THR A 213 0.45 10.47 -7.99
N ILE A 214 0.89 11.61 -7.46
CA ILE A 214 2.20 11.72 -6.78
C ILE A 214 2.22 11.01 -5.42
N ASN A 215 1.11 10.99 -4.68
CA ASN A 215 1.09 10.35 -3.38
C ASN A 215 1.26 8.84 -3.46
N PRO A 216 0.53 8.07 -4.34
CA PRO A 216 0.82 6.66 -4.52
C PRO A 216 2.24 6.40 -5.05
N ALA A 217 2.81 7.27 -5.88
CA ALA A 217 4.20 7.14 -6.30
C ALA A 217 5.18 7.27 -5.13
N LYS A 218 4.94 8.20 -4.20
CA LYS A 218 5.69 8.32 -2.94
C LYS A 218 5.47 7.10 -2.04
N HIS A 219 4.22 6.64 -1.92
CA HIS A 219 3.83 5.49 -1.09
C HIS A 219 4.61 4.21 -1.45
N ILE A 220 4.90 4.00 -2.74
CA ILE A 220 5.66 2.84 -3.22
C ILE A 220 7.13 3.16 -3.55
N GLY A 221 7.57 4.39 -3.30
CA GLY A 221 8.98 4.79 -3.43
C GLY A 221 9.49 4.84 -4.87
N ILE A 222 8.69 5.39 -5.81
CA ILE A 222 9.05 5.63 -7.22
C ILE A 222 8.71 7.05 -7.68
N ALA A 223 8.53 7.98 -6.74
CA ALA A 223 8.13 9.36 -7.02
C ALA A 223 9.22 10.19 -7.72
N ASP A 224 10.44 9.72 -7.73
CA ASP A 224 11.56 10.24 -8.52
C ASP A 224 11.37 10.02 -10.03
N ARG A 225 10.57 9.01 -10.41
CA ARG A 225 10.33 8.63 -11.80
C ARG A 225 8.95 9.02 -12.33
N VAL A 226 7.91 8.94 -11.49
CA VAL A 226 6.51 9.10 -11.92
C VAL A 226 5.67 9.90 -10.92
N GLY A 227 4.43 10.19 -11.27
CA GLY A 227 3.40 10.77 -10.38
C GLY A 227 3.27 12.29 -10.46
N SER A 228 4.16 12.99 -11.16
CA SER A 228 4.05 14.43 -11.44
C SER A 228 4.70 14.77 -12.80
N ILE A 229 4.32 15.91 -13.36
CA ILE A 229 4.88 16.43 -14.61
C ILE A 229 6.07 17.31 -14.25
N GLU A 230 7.25 16.74 -14.28
CA GLU A 230 8.51 17.39 -13.95
C GLU A 230 9.62 16.95 -14.92
N VAL A 231 10.59 17.85 -15.17
CA VAL A 231 11.75 17.53 -16.01
C VAL A 231 12.55 16.38 -15.37
N GLY A 232 12.85 15.36 -16.19
CA GLY A 232 13.60 14.17 -15.76
C GLY A 232 12.73 12.99 -15.31
N LYS A 233 11.42 13.17 -15.17
CA LYS A 233 10.50 12.06 -14.92
C LYS A 233 10.03 11.40 -16.19
N ASP A 234 9.58 10.17 -16.07
CA ASP A 234 8.98 9.39 -17.16
C ASP A 234 7.67 10.06 -17.61
N ALA A 235 7.48 10.17 -18.91
CA ALA A 235 6.27 10.76 -19.48
C ALA A 235 5.11 9.75 -19.49
N ASP A 236 4.60 9.39 -18.31
CA ASP A 236 3.38 8.62 -18.10
C ASP A 236 2.23 9.61 -17.91
N LEU A 237 1.46 9.82 -18.97
CA LEU A 237 0.47 10.89 -19.06
C LEU A 237 -0.90 10.35 -19.47
N VAL A 238 -1.94 10.95 -18.91
CA VAL A 238 -3.32 10.75 -19.35
C VAL A 238 -3.88 12.10 -19.79
N LEU A 239 -4.33 12.20 -21.05
CA LEU A 239 -5.00 13.37 -21.61
C LEU A 239 -6.50 13.17 -21.52
N THR A 240 -7.21 14.16 -21.00
CA THR A 240 -8.67 14.15 -20.87
C THR A 240 -9.28 15.40 -21.50
N ASP A 241 -10.56 15.34 -21.90
CA ASP A 241 -11.31 16.48 -22.43
C ASP A 241 -12.02 17.32 -21.37
N GLY A 242 -11.81 17.00 -20.09
CA GLY A 242 -12.37 17.70 -18.94
C GLY A 242 -11.68 17.30 -17.64
N CYS A 243 -12.32 17.61 -16.52
CA CYS A 243 -11.84 17.20 -15.21
C CYS A 243 -11.89 15.67 -15.08
N PRO A 244 -10.79 14.98 -14.73
CA PRO A 244 -10.74 13.51 -14.67
C PRO A 244 -11.70 12.90 -13.64
N PHE A 245 -12.22 13.69 -12.71
CA PHE A 245 -13.17 13.24 -11.67
C PHE A 245 -14.62 13.23 -12.14
N GLU A 246 -14.93 13.86 -13.28
CA GLU A 246 -16.26 13.93 -13.82
C GLU A 246 -16.59 12.72 -14.68
N VAL A 247 -17.74 12.10 -14.43
CA VAL A 247 -18.19 10.88 -15.13
C VAL A 247 -18.29 11.09 -16.65
N MET A 248 -18.58 12.32 -17.10
CA MET A 248 -18.73 12.64 -18.52
C MET A 248 -17.39 12.95 -19.22
N THR A 249 -16.30 13.03 -18.49
CA THR A 249 -14.96 13.25 -19.06
C THR A 249 -14.42 12.02 -19.74
N ASN A 250 -13.92 12.20 -20.97
CA ASN A 250 -13.31 11.13 -21.74
C ASN A 250 -11.79 11.20 -21.69
N VAL A 251 -11.17 10.02 -21.63
CA VAL A 251 -9.73 9.88 -21.89
C VAL A 251 -9.50 9.99 -23.41
N LYS A 252 -8.66 10.93 -23.85
CA LYS A 252 -8.30 11.16 -25.25
C LYS A 252 -7.03 10.43 -25.65
N ALA A 253 -6.04 10.41 -24.75
CA ALA A 253 -4.82 9.65 -25.01
C ALA A 253 -4.18 9.20 -23.67
N VAL A 254 -3.45 8.10 -23.76
CA VAL A 254 -2.59 7.59 -22.68
C VAL A 254 -1.19 7.41 -23.23
N LEU A 255 -0.20 7.97 -22.54
CA LEU A 255 1.21 7.79 -22.85
C LEU A 255 1.88 7.04 -21.69
N ILE A 256 2.77 6.13 -22.03
CA ILE A 256 3.66 5.45 -21.09
C ILE A 256 5.08 5.57 -21.63
N ASN A 257 6.01 6.06 -20.82
CA ASN A 257 7.38 6.38 -21.24
C ASN A 257 7.45 7.30 -22.48
N GLY A 258 6.48 8.22 -22.64
CA GLY A 258 6.39 9.12 -23.77
C GLY A 258 5.81 8.50 -25.05
N ALA A 259 5.55 7.21 -25.09
CA ALA A 259 4.91 6.54 -26.21
C ALA A 259 3.39 6.50 -26.05
N VAL A 260 2.63 6.83 -27.08
CA VAL A 260 1.17 6.72 -27.09
C VAL A 260 0.77 5.25 -27.10
N VAL A 261 0.11 4.80 -26.01
CA VAL A 261 -0.36 3.41 -25.87
C VAL A 261 -1.87 3.27 -26.13
N SER A 262 -2.62 4.38 -26.05
CA SER A 262 -4.04 4.45 -26.38
C SER A 262 -4.40 5.86 -26.84
N GLN A 263 -5.22 5.96 -27.88
CA GLN A 263 -5.74 7.22 -28.39
C GLN A 263 -7.16 7.01 -28.94
N LYS A 264 -8.09 7.94 -28.61
CA LYS A 264 -9.47 7.96 -29.09
C LYS A 264 -9.76 9.22 -29.89
#